data_109427e49116d55149ed17c7c9dfd54c
#
_entry.id   109427e49116d55149ed17c7c9dfd54c
#
_cell.length_a   1.000
_cell.length_b   1.000
_cell.length_c   1.000
_cell.angle_alpha   90.00
_cell.angle_beta   90.00
_cell.angle_gamma   90.00
#
_symmetry.space_group_name_H-M   'P 1'
#
loop_
_entity.id
_entity.type
_entity.pdbx_description
1 polymer ?
#
loop_
_entity_poly.entity_id
_entity_poly.type
_entity_poly.pdbx_seq_one_letter_code
_entity_poly.pdbx_strand_id
1 'polypeptide(L)'
;MGGKRLVVIGGTAAGLSAASKAKRLDGSLEVTVFERGGYVSYGSCGLPYFVGGMIREADDLVSLTAEELRSKRGFRVHTHTEVVRIDRARKLVEAKDLENGGTFDAPYDALVIATGSRPIIPPIVGMESRGVFTVRSVEDGIAIRDRAGKARAACVIGGGVIGLEMAEQLALRGLKVTIFEALDRLLPAFPEEHSRLVA
;
A
#
# COMPACT_ATOMS: atom_id res chain seq x y z
N MET A 1 -8.60 24.41 26.30
CA MET A 1 -8.84 24.51 24.84
C MET A 1 -8.28 23.23 24.22
N GLY A 2 -9.10 22.49 23.45
CA GLY A 2 -8.62 21.28 22.76
C GLY A 2 -7.54 21.65 21.73
N GLY A 3 -6.58 20.74 21.50
CA GLY A 3 -5.55 20.94 20.48
C GLY A 3 -6.17 21.05 19.07
N LYS A 4 -5.42 21.61 18.11
CA LYS A 4 -5.83 21.60 16.70
C LYS A 4 -5.89 20.16 16.19
N ARG A 5 -6.87 19.87 15.36
CA ARG A 5 -7.11 18.53 14.81
C ARG A 5 -6.44 18.39 13.44
N LEU A 6 -5.50 17.48 13.34
CA LEU A 6 -4.89 17.08 12.09
C LEU A 6 -5.48 15.74 11.64
N VAL A 7 -6.19 15.73 10.53
CA VAL A 7 -6.63 14.49 9.89
C VAL A 7 -5.65 14.12 8.78
N VAL A 8 -5.28 12.86 8.71
CA VAL A 8 -4.38 12.28 7.71
C VAL A 8 -5.09 11.13 7.01
N ILE A 9 -5.23 11.21 5.70
CA ILE A 9 -5.82 10.17 4.85
C ILE A 9 -4.68 9.37 4.21
N GLY A 10 -4.51 8.14 4.65
CA GLY A 10 -3.43 7.22 4.26
C GLY A 10 -2.40 7.01 5.38
N GLY A 11 -2.33 5.78 5.86
CA GLY A 11 -1.55 5.33 7.01
C GLY A 11 -0.18 4.74 6.68
N THR A 12 0.39 5.05 5.49
CA THR A 12 1.71 4.56 5.09
C THR A 12 2.77 5.67 5.08
N ALA A 13 3.83 5.55 4.30
CA ALA A 13 5.03 6.37 4.39
C ALA A 13 4.77 7.89 4.42
N ALA A 14 4.06 8.43 3.43
CA ALA A 14 3.85 9.89 3.32
C ALA A 14 2.98 10.44 4.44
N GLY A 15 1.83 9.78 4.71
CA GLY A 15 0.88 10.23 5.73
C GLY A 15 1.48 10.19 7.13
N LEU A 16 2.10 9.07 7.51
CA LEU A 16 2.71 8.94 8.84
C LEU A 16 3.96 9.81 9.02
N SER A 17 4.73 10.05 7.95
CA SER A 17 5.85 11.00 7.99
C SER A 17 5.36 12.42 8.26
N ALA A 18 4.32 12.86 7.56
CA ALA A 18 3.69 14.16 7.78
C ALA A 18 3.10 14.28 9.19
N ALA A 19 2.32 13.26 9.63
CA ALA A 19 1.75 13.20 10.98
C ALA A 19 2.82 13.28 12.07
N SER A 20 3.88 12.48 11.94
CA SER A 20 4.98 12.42 12.91
C SER A 20 5.77 13.74 12.95
N LYS A 21 6.00 14.38 11.79
CA LYS A 21 6.67 15.68 11.75
C LYS A 21 5.81 16.75 12.37
N ALA A 22 4.52 16.82 12.06
CA ALA A 22 3.59 17.78 12.62
C ALA A 22 3.51 17.65 14.15
N LYS A 23 3.35 16.44 14.66
CA LYS A 23 3.28 16.15 16.10
C LYS A 23 4.56 16.51 16.85
N ARG A 24 5.74 16.38 16.23
CA ARG A 24 7.03 16.82 16.82
C ARG A 24 7.15 18.33 16.89
N LEU A 25 6.56 19.06 15.92
CA LEU A 25 6.57 20.52 15.90
C LEU A 25 5.54 21.12 16.86
N ASP A 26 4.41 20.47 17.01
CA ASP A 26 3.36 20.87 17.94
C ASP A 26 2.80 19.64 18.67
N GLY A 27 3.28 19.41 19.88
CA GLY A 27 2.85 18.30 20.74
C GLY A 27 1.37 18.34 21.14
N SER A 28 0.70 19.50 21.01
CA SER A 28 -0.72 19.64 21.34
C SER A 28 -1.66 19.15 20.23
N LEU A 29 -1.16 18.88 19.00
CA LEU A 29 -1.98 18.41 17.89
C LEU A 29 -2.69 17.10 18.22
N GLU A 30 -3.99 17.04 17.95
CA GLU A 30 -4.77 15.82 17.93
C GLU A 30 -4.69 15.23 16.53
N VAL A 31 -3.93 14.12 16.37
CA VAL A 31 -3.73 13.47 15.08
C VAL A 31 -4.65 12.28 14.92
N THR A 32 -5.44 12.27 13.86
CA THR A 32 -6.27 11.13 13.44
C THR A 32 -5.83 10.66 12.07
N VAL A 33 -5.53 9.37 11.94
CA VAL A 33 -5.12 8.71 10.70
C VAL A 33 -6.19 7.75 10.25
N PHE A 34 -6.63 7.86 9.00
CA PHE A 34 -7.54 6.93 8.35
C PHE A 34 -6.77 6.11 7.32
N GLU A 35 -6.83 4.79 7.44
CA GLU A 35 -6.25 3.84 6.50
C GLU A 35 -7.33 2.86 6.03
N ARG A 36 -7.46 2.71 4.71
CA ARG A 36 -8.44 1.83 4.10
C ARG A 36 -8.11 0.35 4.31
N GLY A 37 -6.82 0.00 4.28
CA GLY A 37 -6.33 -1.35 4.53
C GLY A 37 -6.24 -1.69 6.02
N GLY A 38 -5.88 -2.93 6.30
CA GLY A 38 -5.63 -3.41 7.66
C GLY A 38 -4.26 -3.03 8.21
N TYR A 39 -3.33 -2.66 7.34
CA TYR A 39 -1.93 -2.43 7.69
C TYR A 39 -1.54 -0.95 7.58
N VAL A 40 -0.81 -0.46 8.56
CA VAL A 40 -0.21 0.88 8.59
C VAL A 40 1.31 0.76 8.70
N SER A 41 2.03 1.82 8.35
CA SER A 41 3.49 1.91 8.55
C SER A 41 4.29 0.74 8.00
N TYR A 42 3.89 0.19 6.87
CA TYR A 42 4.59 -0.93 6.25
C TYR A 42 5.47 -0.50 5.07
N GLY A 43 6.51 -1.29 4.82
CA GLY A 43 7.42 -1.14 3.68
C GLY A 43 6.87 -1.84 2.44
N SER A 44 6.21 -1.11 1.53
CA SER A 44 5.67 -1.69 0.29
C SER A 44 6.74 -2.29 -0.62
N CYS A 45 7.99 -1.81 -0.55
CA CYS A 45 9.12 -2.40 -1.27
C CYS A 45 9.48 -3.82 -0.78
N GLY A 46 9.04 -4.21 0.41
CA GLY A 46 9.19 -5.57 0.93
C GLY A 46 8.20 -6.59 0.36
N LEU A 47 7.14 -6.16 -0.33
CA LEU A 47 6.08 -7.05 -0.82
C LEU A 47 6.60 -8.16 -1.75
N PRO A 48 7.47 -7.91 -2.73
CA PRO A 48 8.04 -8.98 -3.54
C PRO A 48 8.76 -10.03 -2.69
N TYR A 49 9.58 -9.59 -1.73
CA TYR A 49 10.33 -10.47 -0.83
C TYR A 49 9.43 -11.27 0.14
N PHE A 50 8.31 -10.68 0.55
CA PHE A 50 7.28 -11.39 1.29
C PHE A 50 6.60 -12.45 0.43
N VAL A 51 6.24 -12.12 -0.81
CA VAL A 51 5.70 -13.09 -1.77
C VAL A 51 6.72 -14.20 -2.04
N GLY A 52 8.00 -13.87 -2.20
CA GLY A 52 9.10 -14.82 -2.38
C GLY A 52 9.34 -15.74 -1.18
N GLY A 53 8.98 -15.30 0.02
CA GLY A 53 9.17 -16.03 1.28
C GLY A 53 10.46 -15.68 2.03
N MET A 54 11.23 -14.69 1.56
CA MET A 54 12.37 -14.12 2.29
C MET A 54 11.89 -13.39 3.55
N ILE A 55 10.83 -12.62 3.45
CA ILE A 55 10.08 -12.08 4.59
C ILE A 55 9.02 -13.13 4.94
N ARG A 56 9.04 -13.61 6.17
CA ARG A 56 8.24 -14.77 6.56
C ARG A 56 6.79 -14.42 6.86
N GLU A 57 6.59 -13.38 7.66
CA GLU A 57 5.24 -12.98 8.09
C GLU A 57 4.88 -11.59 7.51
N ALA A 58 3.60 -11.35 7.29
CA ALA A 58 3.12 -10.06 6.82
C ALA A 58 3.44 -8.93 7.81
N ASP A 59 3.44 -9.26 9.09
CA ASP A 59 3.76 -8.33 10.17
C ASP A 59 5.23 -7.87 10.15
N ASP A 60 6.13 -8.67 9.57
CA ASP A 60 7.54 -8.29 9.40
C ASP A 60 7.72 -7.12 8.41
N LEU A 61 6.70 -6.81 7.59
CA LEU A 61 6.66 -5.63 6.73
C LEU A 61 6.35 -4.35 7.51
N VAL A 62 5.76 -4.48 8.71
CA VAL A 62 5.22 -3.36 9.49
C VAL A 62 6.30 -2.79 10.41
N SER A 63 6.61 -1.52 10.25
CA SER A 63 7.57 -0.81 11.12
C SER A 63 6.97 -0.39 12.45
N LEU A 64 5.70 0.00 12.46
CA LEU A 64 4.93 0.35 13.66
C LEU A 64 3.48 -0.10 13.46
N THR A 65 2.97 -0.84 14.40
CA THR A 65 1.55 -1.24 14.41
C THR A 65 0.63 -0.05 14.71
N ALA A 66 -0.67 -0.20 14.42
CA ALA A 66 -1.65 0.81 14.79
C ALA A 66 -1.67 1.08 16.31
N GLU A 67 -1.47 0.02 17.12
CA GLU A 67 -1.39 0.13 18.58
C GLU A 67 -0.15 0.89 19.03
N GLU A 68 1.00 0.65 18.41
CA GLU A 68 2.23 1.38 18.71
C GLU A 68 2.15 2.85 18.29
N LEU A 69 1.47 3.15 17.18
CA LEU A 69 1.18 4.53 16.79
C LEU A 69 0.28 5.23 17.80
N ARG A 70 -0.72 4.52 18.37
CA ARG A 70 -1.56 5.05 19.45
C ARG A 70 -0.76 5.28 20.72
N SER A 71 -0.07 4.26 21.21
CA SER A 71 0.63 4.31 22.51
C SER A 71 1.89 5.17 22.48
N LYS A 72 2.75 5.02 21.43
CA LYS A 72 4.03 5.70 21.34
C LYS A 72 3.96 7.10 20.73
N ARG A 73 2.97 7.38 19.86
CA ARG A 73 2.85 8.64 19.11
C ARG A 73 1.61 9.46 19.50
N GLY A 74 0.66 8.87 20.21
CA GLY A 74 -0.60 9.51 20.56
C GLY A 74 -1.50 9.79 19.36
N PHE A 75 -1.41 8.96 18.30
CA PHE A 75 -2.29 9.06 17.14
C PHE A 75 -3.56 8.25 17.37
N ARG A 76 -4.71 8.77 16.89
CA ARG A 76 -5.90 7.95 16.70
C ARG A 76 -5.78 7.32 15.33
N VAL A 77 -5.68 6.00 15.25
CA VAL A 77 -5.52 5.27 14.00
C VAL A 77 -6.75 4.41 13.74
N HIS A 78 -7.39 4.63 12.60
CA HIS A 78 -8.52 3.86 12.10
C HIS A 78 -8.05 3.08 10.86
N THR A 79 -7.86 1.79 11.01
CA THR A 79 -7.67 0.83 9.91
C THR A 79 -9.04 0.41 9.38
N HIS A 80 -9.08 -0.23 8.20
CA HIS A 80 -10.31 -0.62 7.51
C HIS A 80 -11.34 0.52 7.40
N THR A 81 -10.83 1.75 7.29
CA THR A 81 -11.66 2.95 7.28
C THR A 81 -11.31 3.83 6.09
N GLU A 82 -12.24 3.94 5.14
CA GLU A 82 -12.06 4.71 3.93
C GLU A 82 -12.68 6.10 4.05
N VAL A 83 -11.90 7.14 3.78
CA VAL A 83 -12.45 8.49 3.62
C VAL A 83 -13.06 8.59 2.22
N VAL A 84 -14.37 8.73 2.17
CA VAL A 84 -15.15 8.74 0.93
C VAL A 84 -15.47 10.15 0.42
N ARG A 85 -15.44 11.15 1.30
CA ARG A 85 -15.71 12.55 0.94
C ARG A 85 -14.97 13.54 1.83
N ILE A 86 -14.60 14.68 1.25
CA ILE A 86 -14.02 15.83 1.95
C ILE A 86 -14.96 17.02 1.76
N ASP A 87 -15.53 17.52 2.85
CA ASP A 87 -16.30 18.76 2.88
C ASP A 87 -15.38 19.91 3.34
N ARG A 88 -14.87 20.66 2.40
CA ARG A 88 -13.94 21.76 2.68
C ARG A 88 -14.61 22.94 3.36
N ALA A 89 -15.88 23.19 3.10
CA ALA A 89 -16.61 24.32 3.67
C ALA A 89 -16.87 24.10 5.17
N ARG A 90 -17.24 22.86 5.53
CA ARG A 90 -17.49 22.46 6.91
C ARG A 90 -16.24 21.97 7.64
N LYS A 91 -15.11 21.78 6.90
CA LYS A 91 -13.88 21.14 7.39
C LYS A 91 -14.14 19.77 8.03
N LEU A 92 -14.81 18.91 7.30
CA LEU A 92 -15.14 17.54 7.68
C LEU A 92 -14.65 16.56 6.63
N VAL A 93 -14.21 15.38 7.06
CA VAL A 93 -14.11 14.21 6.21
C VAL A 93 -15.21 13.23 6.60
N GLU A 94 -15.85 12.62 5.61
CA GLU A 94 -16.77 11.50 5.80
C GLU A 94 -15.97 10.21 5.66
N ALA A 95 -15.92 9.42 6.72
CA ALA A 95 -15.22 8.16 6.81
C ALA A 95 -16.20 7.01 6.88
N LYS A 96 -15.94 5.95 6.12
CA LYS A 96 -16.72 4.70 6.08
C LYS A 96 -15.95 3.59 6.75
N ASP A 97 -16.54 2.97 7.76
CA ASP A 97 -16.06 1.73 8.35
C ASP A 97 -16.33 0.57 7.38
N LEU A 98 -15.28 -0.11 6.94
CA LEU A 98 -15.36 -1.20 5.96
C LEU A 98 -15.60 -2.57 6.61
N GLU A 99 -15.40 -2.69 7.92
CA GLU A 99 -15.65 -3.94 8.66
C GLU A 99 -17.08 -4.01 9.17
N ASN A 100 -17.53 -2.95 9.86
CA ASN A 100 -18.82 -2.94 10.53
C ASN A 100 -19.91 -2.22 9.72
N GLY A 101 -19.52 -1.53 8.67
CA GLY A 101 -20.41 -0.67 7.90
C GLY A 101 -20.69 0.67 8.60
N GLY A 102 -21.43 1.52 7.93
CA GLY A 102 -21.74 2.85 8.44
C GLY A 102 -20.71 3.91 8.06
N THR A 103 -21.13 5.17 8.17
CA THR A 103 -20.30 6.33 7.91
C THR A 103 -20.36 7.29 9.09
N PHE A 104 -19.28 8.04 9.31
CA PHE A 104 -19.21 9.07 10.33
C PHE A 104 -18.36 10.26 9.86
N ASP A 105 -18.67 11.42 10.39
CA ASP A 105 -17.92 12.63 10.10
C ASP A 105 -16.78 12.82 11.09
N ALA A 106 -15.59 13.19 10.57
CA ALA A 106 -14.43 13.57 11.38
C ALA A 106 -14.03 15.02 11.05
N PRO A 107 -14.13 15.94 12.02
CA PRO A 107 -13.75 17.32 11.80
C PRO A 107 -12.23 17.51 11.83
N TYR A 108 -11.73 18.47 11.02
CA TYR A 108 -10.31 18.81 10.96
C TYR A 108 -10.07 20.33 10.95
N ASP A 109 -8.92 20.74 11.45
CA ASP A 109 -8.40 22.08 11.31
C ASP A 109 -7.34 22.14 10.20
N ALA A 110 -6.59 21.03 10.05
CA ALA A 110 -5.67 20.77 8.93
C ALA A 110 -5.88 19.33 8.39
N LEU A 111 -5.66 19.16 7.09
CA LEU A 111 -5.86 17.89 6.39
C LEU A 111 -4.62 17.54 5.56
N VAL A 112 -4.15 16.31 5.68
CA VAL A 112 -3.13 15.71 4.83
C VAL A 112 -3.78 14.63 3.98
N ILE A 113 -3.66 14.73 2.65
CA ILE A 113 -4.12 13.73 1.69
C ILE A 113 -2.89 12.96 1.21
N ALA A 114 -2.76 11.72 1.65
CA ALA A 114 -1.63 10.83 1.38
C ALA A 114 -2.12 9.44 0.91
N THR A 115 -3.15 9.43 0.07
CA THR A 115 -3.84 8.21 -0.40
C THR A 115 -2.99 7.32 -1.32
N GLY A 116 -1.83 7.80 -1.75
CA GLY A 116 -0.93 7.07 -2.62
C GLY A 116 -1.47 6.92 -4.06
N SER A 117 -1.15 5.79 -4.66
CA SER A 117 -1.55 5.42 -6.02
C SER A 117 -2.36 4.14 -6.03
N ARG A 118 -2.99 3.86 -7.16
CA ARG A 118 -3.59 2.56 -7.47
C ARG A 118 -2.91 1.98 -8.72
N PRO A 119 -2.80 0.65 -8.84
CA PRO A 119 -2.30 0.02 -10.05
C PRO A 119 -3.18 0.39 -11.26
N ILE A 120 -2.54 0.60 -12.40
CA ILE A 120 -3.25 0.70 -13.68
C ILE A 120 -3.47 -0.71 -14.19
N ILE A 121 -4.71 -1.08 -14.39
CA ILE A 121 -5.08 -2.36 -15.00
C ILE A 121 -5.21 -2.12 -16.49
N PRO A 122 -4.36 -2.76 -17.33
CA PRO A 122 -4.46 -2.59 -18.78
C PRO A 122 -5.76 -3.21 -19.31
N PRO A 123 -6.32 -2.68 -20.42
CA PRO A 123 -7.56 -3.18 -20.99
C PRO A 123 -7.35 -4.49 -21.78
N ILE A 124 -6.92 -5.53 -21.07
CA ILE A 124 -6.70 -6.87 -21.61
C ILE A 124 -7.91 -7.74 -21.21
N VAL A 125 -8.43 -8.51 -22.15
CA VAL A 125 -9.55 -9.41 -21.88
C VAL A 125 -9.13 -10.44 -20.84
N GLY A 126 -9.95 -10.63 -19.81
CA GLY A 126 -9.72 -11.59 -18.75
C GLY A 126 -8.99 -11.04 -17.52
N MET A 127 -8.70 -9.73 -17.44
CA MET A 127 -8.04 -9.13 -16.26
C MET A 127 -8.87 -9.23 -14.98
N GLU A 128 -10.17 -9.48 -15.08
CA GLU A 128 -11.09 -9.73 -13.96
C GLU A 128 -11.13 -11.22 -13.53
N SER A 129 -10.38 -12.09 -14.21
CA SER A 129 -10.40 -13.53 -13.95
C SER A 129 -9.74 -13.87 -12.61
N ARG A 130 -10.18 -14.99 -12.02
CA ARG A 130 -9.55 -15.52 -10.80
C ARG A 130 -8.09 -15.85 -11.05
N GLY A 131 -7.23 -15.39 -10.15
CA GLY A 131 -5.78 -15.60 -10.23
C GLY A 131 -5.04 -14.47 -10.94
N VAL A 132 -5.72 -13.40 -11.31
CA VAL A 132 -5.10 -12.14 -11.70
C VAL A 132 -5.00 -11.24 -10.47
N PHE A 133 -3.81 -10.68 -10.25
CA PHE A 133 -3.49 -9.88 -9.07
C PHE A 133 -2.74 -8.61 -9.49
N THR A 134 -2.84 -7.61 -8.66
CA THR A 134 -1.94 -6.44 -8.67
C THR A 134 -1.12 -6.42 -7.39
N VAL A 135 0.02 -5.75 -7.38
CA VAL A 135 0.89 -5.64 -6.20
C VAL A 135 0.85 -4.20 -5.71
N ARG A 136 0.14 -3.96 -4.62
CA ARG A 136 0.06 -2.62 -4.02
C ARG A 136 0.00 -2.62 -2.50
N SER A 137 -0.72 -3.56 -1.90
CA SER A 137 -0.96 -3.63 -0.45
C SER A 137 -0.44 -4.94 0.14
N VAL A 138 -0.41 -5.03 1.45
CA VAL A 138 -0.03 -6.26 2.17
C VAL A 138 -1.03 -7.37 1.86
N GLU A 139 -2.31 -7.04 1.77
CA GLU A 139 -3.39 -7.96 1.43
C GLU A 139 -3.19 -8.56 0.03
N ASP A 140 -2.75 -7.73 -0.96
CA ASP A 140 -2.37 -8.23 -2.29
C ASP A 140 -1.22 -9.24 -2.17
N GLY A 141 -0.19 -8.90 -1.39
CA GLY A 141 0.95 -9.78 -1.14
C GLY A 141 0.55 -11.12 -0.54
N ILE A 142 -0.35 -11.12 0.44
CA ILE A 142 -0.92 -12.34 1.07
C ILE A 142 -1.64 -13.19 0.02
N ALA A 143 -2.53 -12.58 -0.75
CA ALA A 143 -3.31 -13.29 -1.76
C ALA A 143 -2.42 -13.91 -2.86
N ILE A 144 -1.39 -13.17 -3.32
CA ILE A 144 -0.43 -13.66 -4.30
C ILE A 144 0.39 -14.81 -3.72
N ARG A 145 0.89 -14.67 -2.50
CA ARG A 145 1.70 -15.70 -1.82
C ARG A 145 0.93 -17.00 -1.66
N ASP A 146 -0.33 -16.91 -1.23
CA ASP A 146 -1.22 -18.07 -1.09
C ASP A 146 -1.46 -18.76 -2.43
N ARG A 147 -1.67 -17.99 -3.48
CA ARG A 147 -1.86 -18.53 -4.82
C ARG A 147 -0.59 -19.15 -5.38
N ALA A 148 0.56 -18.49 -5.19
CA ALA A 148 1.86 -18.97 -5.64
C ALA A 148 2.23 -20.32 -5.02
N GLY A 149 1.86 -20.57 -3.75
CA GLY A 149 2.07 -21.86 -3.10
C GLY A 149 1.33 -23.03 -3.73
N LYS A 150 0.34 -22.77 -4.58
CA LYS A 150 -0.50 -23.79 -5.27
C LYS A 150 -0.32 -23.78 -6.78
N ALA A 151 0.50 -22.87 -7.30
CA ALA A 151 0.72 -22.70 -8.72
C ALA A 151 2.00 -23.39 -9.19
N ARG A 152 2.08 -23.71 -10.48
CA ARG A 152 3.30 -24.22 -11.14
C ARG A 152 3.92 -23.21 -12.08
N ALA A 153 3.14 -22.23 -12.50
CA ALA A 153 3.57 -21.19 -13.42
C ALA A 153 2.89 -19.86 -13.06
N ALA A 154 3.54 -18.77 -13.44
CA ALA A 154 3.02 -17.41 -13.32
C ALA A 154 3.35 -16.61 -14.58
N CYS A 155 2.46 -15.70 -14.92
CA CYS A 155 2.69 -14.66 -15.92
C CYS A 155 2.77 -13.30 -15.21
N VAL A 156 3.77 -12.52 -15.55
CA VAL A 156 3.92 -11.15 -15.08
C VAL A 156 3.69 -10.22 -16.27
N ILE A 157 2.75 -9.28 -16.13
CA ILE A 157 2.46 -8.27 -17.15
C ILE A 157 3.13 -6.97 -16.75
N GLY A 158 4.12 -6.58 -17.54
CA GLY A 158 4.97 -5.41 -17.33
C GLY A 158 6.39 -5.79 -16.89
N GLY A 159 7.39 -5.38 -17.67
CA GLY A 159 8.82 -5.58 -17.43
C GLY A 159 9.51 -4.41 -16.71
N GLY A 160 8.76 -3.64 -15.93
CA GLY A 160 9.31 -2.61 -15.05
C GLY A 160 9.89 -3.20 -13.75
N VAL A 161 10.42 -2.33 -12.87
CA VAL A 161 11.09 -2.76 -11.63
C VAL A 161 10.23 -3.71 -10.79
N ILE A 162 8.98 -3.34 -10.50
CA ILE A 162 8.08 -4.19 -9.69
C ILE A 162 7.83 -5.54 -10.37
N GLY A 163 7.63 -5.53 -11.70
CA GLY A 163 7.40 -6.77 -12.45
C GLY A 163 8.60 -7.71 -12.41
N LEU A 164 9.82 -7.17 -12.54
CA LEU A 164 11.05 -7.96 -12.46
C LEU A 164 11.30 -8.52 -11.06
N GLU A 165 11.13 -7.69 -10.01
CA GLU A 165 11.24 -8.14 -8.62
C GLU A 165 10.23 -9.26 -8.32
N MET A 166 8.98 -9.11 -8.77
CA MET A 166 7.97 -10.15 -8.61
C MET A 166 8.29 -11.41 -9.39
N ALA A 167 8.79 -11.27 -10.63
CA ALA A 167 9.17 -12.41 -11.46
C ALA A 167 10.32 -13.21 -10.82
N GLU A 168 11.36 -12.53 -10.34
CA GLU A 168 12.46 -13.14 -9.62
C GLU A 168 11.95 -13.92 -8.38
N GLN A 169 11.16 -13.26 -7.55
CA GLN A 169 10.69 -13.85 -6.30
C GLN A 169 9.75 -15.05 -6.54
N LEU A 170 8.92 -15.02 -7.57
CA LEU A 170 8.09 -16.16 -7.98
C LEU A 170 8.94 -17.30 -8.55
N ALA A 171 10.00 -16.97 -9.32
CA ALA A 171 10.93 -17.98 -9.84
C ALA A 171 11.71 -18.66 -8.71
N LEU A 172 12.18 -17.90 -7.71
CA LEU A 172 12.84 -18.44 -6.52
C LEU A 172 11.94 -19.38 -5.72
N ARG A 173 10.63 -19.20 -5.79
CA ARG A 173 9.65 -20.17 -5.24
C ARG A 173 9.45 -21.41 -6.11
N GLY A 174 10.13 -21.51 -7.23
CA GLY A 174 10.06 -22.68 -8.12
C GLY A 174 8.96 -22.62 -9.18
N LEU A 175 8.32 -21.47 -9.40
CA LEU A 175 7.36 -21.32 -10.48
C LEU A 175 8.07 -21.10 -11.82
N LYS A 176 7.49 -21.64 -12.90
CA LYS A 176 7.87 -21.23 -14.26
C LYS A 176 7.28 -19.85 -14.52
N VAL A 177 8.12 -18.81 -14.63
CA VAL A 177 7.69 -17.42 -14.82
C VAL A 177 7.87 -16.99 -16.25
N THR A 178 6.88 -16.29 -16.80
CA THR A 178 6.94 -15.63 -18.10
C THR A 178 6.57 -14.17 -17.91
N ILE A 179 7.40 -13.26 -18.43
CA ILE A 179 7.14 -11.81 -18.42
C ILE A 179 6.62 -11.39 -19.80
N PHE A 180 5.53 -10.63 -19.80
CA PHE A 180 4.99 -9.99 -21.00
C PHE A 180 5.21 -8.48 -20.87
N GLU A 181 5.99 -7.92 -21.76
CA GLU A 181 6.24 -6.49 -21.88
C GLU A 181 5.73 -5.98 -23.24
N ALA A 182 5.03 -4.86 -23.25
CA ALA A 182 4.48 -4.28 -24.47
C ALA A 182 5.54 -3.51 -25.28
N LEU A 183 6.57 -3.03 -24.60
CA LEU A 183 7.69 -2.32 -25.24
C LEU A 183 8.77 -3.33 -25.67
N ASP A 184 9.70 -2.86 -26.46
CA ASP A 184 10.76 -3.67 -27.06
C ASP A 184 11.86 -4.09 -26.06
N ARG A 185 11.80 -3.61 -24.81
CA ARG A 185 12.82 -3.89 -23.80
C ARG A 185 12.24 -3.89 -22.38
N LEU A 186 12.92 -4.59 -21.48
CA LEU A 186 12.71 -4.51 -20.04
C LEU A 186 13.21 -3.17 -19.49
N LEU A 187 12.72 -2.76 -18.32
CA LEU A 187 13.13 -1.51 -17.64
C LEU A 187 13.13 -0.28 -18.57
N PRO A 188 12.01 0.01 -19.28
CA PRO A 188 12.00 1.06 -20.31
C PRO A 188 12.31 2.47 -19.76
N ALA A 189 12.17 2.68 -18.46
CA ALA A 189 12.49 3.93 -17.78
C ALA A 189 13.99 4.11 -17.50
N PHE A 190 14.82 3.09 -17.76
CA PHE A 190 16.27 3.12 -17.55
C PHE A 190 17.02 3.18 -18.90
N PRO A 191 18.31 3.58 -18.90
CA PRO A 191 19.16 3.46 -20.09
C PRO A 191 19.20 2.04 -20.64
N GLU A 192 19.33 1.91 -21.96
CA GLU A 192 19.27 0.61 -22.65
C GLU A 192 20.33 -0.39 -22.17
N GLU A 193 21.48 0.09 -21.76
CA GLU A 193 22.56 -0.74 -21.20
C GLU A 193 22.13 -1.51 -19.95
N HIS A 194 21.27 -0.91 -19.08
CA HIS A 194 20.72 -1.60 -17.93
C HIS A 194 19.69 -2.65 -18.34
N SER A 195 18.90 -2.35 -19.35
CA SER A 195 17.92 -3.31 -19.91
C SER A 195 18.60 -4.58 -20.41
N ARG A 196 19.77 -4.44 -21.09
CA ARG A 196 20.56 -5.57 -21.61
C ARG A 196 21.17 -6.44 -20.51
N LEU A 197 21.41 -5.88 -19.31
CA LEU A 197 21.98 -6.64 -18.19
C LEU A 197 20.97 -7.56 -17.51
N VAL A 198 19.68 -7.28 -17.64
CA VAL A 198 18.60 -8.02 -16.96
C VAL A 198 17.75 -8.86 -17.92
N ALA A 199 17.96 -8.76 -19.23
CA ALA A 199 17.33 -9.56 -20.25
C ALA A 199 18.09 -10.85 -20.51
#